data_ef9b24fdd736921415d58a0e28d4e3d7
#
_entry.id   ef9b24fdd736921415d58a0e28d4e3d7
#
_cell.length_a   1.000
_cell.length_b   1.000
_cell.length_c   1.000
_cell.angle_alpha   90.00
_cell.angle_beta   90.00
_cell.angle_gamma   90.00
#
_symmetry.space_group_name_H-M   'P 1'
#
loop_
_entity.id
_entity.type
_entity.pdbx_description
1 polymer ?
#
loop_
_entity_poly.entity_id
_entity_poly.type
_entity_poly.pdbx_seq_one_letter_code
_entity_poly.pdbx_strand_id
1 'polypeptide(L)'
;MAGSASFEDPDREPLLRSDLEAGREKLPLGWRGWRYWLPRSSSGCRDYTAITAIPRLVRPHARRVPILILLGVILFLTGFVSHPKARASTSDFLREQSGKVMKPFHDMRPGDKAKANEIRVLKGLLQTMYPATHGSPTRDRNWGELDRLIECVEWANCTNQEKVVIGVSQHFRGGEVGGVGGEDVWARSMLNGIRELNYTFLFTSGHMDTLLVYQKIPSMVQAVIWEPNEFAHCIARNDTNYAELEAHEADADGTWQVGRKACIQSHLYPEGIPYWKSFVLHFWENPVTDLGGQWTLSPEDYSKITWNGAGNQFIGYSIEDRCLEYEVYDEREHCGLILAKEPKYFTEENGFKGILGQARDSVRPARVGGEEVPFKLVSTAGRERDADGTTEELPEGIVSLGRMPQAEYTKTLARSKMLVGIGNPKLSPSPYWGLCMGVPFINIIEDWRADDPDNRQHWRTQQDALRFTPEPYVYHVRHDDLDGLSQAMQRAATTQIGRFIPDWMRKEGQLKRIERLMETDWYAEARKVVEDKYENDPKWQHLAPLHRGDH
;
A
#
# COMPACT_ATOMS: atom_id res chain seq x y z
N MET A 1 4.87 -37.57 42.13
CA MET A 1 6.28 -37.17 41.93
C MET A 1 6.59 -37.38 40.49
N ALA A 2 6.50 -36.36 39.69
CA ALA A 2 7.04 -36.28 38.34
C ALA A 2 7.23 -34.80 38.02
N GLY A 3 8.49 -34.37 37.94
CA GLY A 3 8.86 -33.00 37.70
C GLY A 3 8.70 -32.66 36.23
N SER A 4 8.06 -31.55 35.96
CA SER A 4 8.05 -30.91 34.63
C SER A 4 9.30 -30.07 34.50
N ALA A 5 10.19 -30.44 33.59
CA ALA A 5 11.32 -29.64 33.16
C ALA A 5 10.82 -28.66 32.07
N SER A 6 10.88 -27.38 32.37
CA SER A 6 10.74 -26.31 31.39
C SER A 6 12.03 -26.23 30.53
N PHE A 7 11.90 -26.42 29.24
CA PHE A 7 12.96 -26.10 28.28
C PHE A 7 12.87 -24.58 28.01
N GLU A 8 13.79 -23.82 28.56
CA GLU A 8 14.11 -22.47 28.12
C GLU A 8 15.10 -22.59 26.97
N ASP A 9 14.73 -22.04 25.81
CA ASP A 9 15.57 -21.91 24.64
C ASP A 9 16.43 -20.65 24.81
N PRO A 10 17.76 -20.75 24.91
CA PRO A 10 18.62 -19.59 25.17
C PRO A 10 18.92 -18.71 23.95
N ASP A 11 18.42 -19.02 22.74
CA ASP A 11 18.79 -18.33 21.50
C ASP A 11 17.71 -17.37 20.96
N ARG A 12 16.71 -17.00 21.75
CA ARG A 12 15.77 -15.92 21.41
C ARG A 12 16.27 -14.57 21.88
N GLU A 13 17.28 -14.03 21.25
CA GLU A 13 17.48 -12.58 21.27
C GLU A 13 16.42 -11.89 20.38
N PRO A 14 15.79 -10.81 20.88
CA PRO A 14 14.72 -10.16 20.13
C PRO A 14 15.30 -9.36 18.96
N LEU A 15 14.82 -9.66 17.77
CA LEU A 15 15.07 -8.96 16.49
C LEU A 15 14.68 -7.45 16.50
N LEU A 16 14.39 -6.89 17.63
CA LEU A 16 14.00 -5.48 17.83
C LEU A 16 15.18 -4.49 17.90
N ARG A 17 16.45 -4.98 17.92
CA ARG A 17 17.60 -4.08 18.04
C ARG A 17 18.26 -3.66 16.72
N SER A 18 18.06 -4.38 15.64
CA SER A 18 18.70 -4.07 14.36
C SER A 18 17.97 -3.03 13.50
N ASP A 19 16.64 -2.90 13.67
CA ASP A 19 15.86 -1.95 12.86
C ASP A 19 15.87 -0.52 13.42
N LEU A 20 16.34 -0.31 14.65
CA LEU A 20 16.43 1.01 15.29
C LEU A 20 17.69 1.80 14.90
N GLU A 21 18.73 1.16 14.37
CA GLU A 21 19.96 1.85 13.96
C GLU A 21 19.96 2.32 12.50
N ALA A 22 19.09 1.78 11.65
CA ALA A 22 19.03 2.14 10.22
C ALA A 22 18.32 3.49 9.92
N GLY A 23 17.75 4.15 10.91
CA GLY A 23 16.98 5.40 10.77
C GLY A 23 17.75 6.72 10.97
N ARG A 24 19.06 6.69 11.14
CA ARG A 24 19.87 7.91 11.40
C ARG A 24 20.79 8.27 10.26
N GLU A 25 20.29 8.56 9.08
CA GLU A 25 21.06 9.36 8.15
C GLU A 25 20.59 10.82 8.17
N LYS A 26 21.51 11.68 8.60
CA LYS A 26 21.43 13.13 8.56
C LYS A 26 21.24 13.59 7.12
N LEU A 27 20.14 14.28 6.85
CA LEU A 27 19.92 14.99 5.59
C LEU A 27 21.00 16.07 5.39
N PRO A 28 21.78 16.04 4.31
CA PRO A 28 22.67 17.15 3.97
C PRO A 28 21.86 18.26 3.32
N LEU A 29 21.97 19.47 3.86
CA LEU A 29 21.60 20.72 3.22
C LEU A 29 22.36 20.90 1.90
N GLY A 30 21.67 20.91 0.77
CA GLY A 30 22.32 21.27 -0.49
C GLY A 30 21.65 20.73 -1.75
N TRP A 31 20.41 21.16 -2.04
CA TRP A 31 19.84 20.94 -3.37
C TRP A 31 20.29 22.04 -4.34
N ARG A 32 21.26 21.72 -5.17
CA ARG A 32 21.51 22.45 -6.43
C ARG A 32 21.63 21.48 -7.58
N GLY A 33 20.72 21.60 -8.54
CA GLY A 33 20.93 21.26 -9.94
C GLY A 33 20.63 19.83 -10.37
N TRP A 34 19.38 19.54 -10.70
CA TRP A 34 19.02 18.41 -11.55
C TRP A 34 19.44 18.73 -13.00
N ARG A 35 20.56 18.16 -13.45
CA ARG A 35 20.85 18.02 -14.88
C ARG A 35 20.37 16.66 -15.34
N TYR A 36 19.52 16.64 -16.34
CA TYR A 36 19.05 15.45 -17.02
C TYR A 36 20.23 14.61 -17.50
N TRP A 37 20.37 13.40 -16.94
CA TRP A 37 21.19 12.35 -17.51
C TRP A 37 20.28 11.43 -18.33
N LEU A 38 20.47 11.43 -19.64
CA LEU A 38 19.93 10.39 -20.51
C LEU A 38 20.70 9.10 -20.23
N PRO A 39 20.03 7.97 -19.88
CA PRO A 39 20.74 6.72 -19.66
C PRO A 39 21.24 6.16 -20.99
N ARG A 40 22.50 5.79 -21.05
CA ARG A 40 23.03 4.91 -22.09
C ARG A 40 22.30 3.56 -21.97
N SER A 41 21.79 3.07 -23.09
CA SER A 41 21.13 1.77 -23.21
C SER A 41 22.03 0.65 -22.69
N SER A 42 21.69 0.09 -21.51
CA SER A 42 22.25 -1.18 -21.08
C SER A 42 21.47 -2.30 -21.75
N SER A 43 22.18 -3.21 -22.37
CA SER A 43 21.67 -4.42 -23.01
C SER A 43 21.08 -5.41 -21.99
N GLY A 44 19.90 -5.09 -21.50
CA GLY A 44 18.99 -6.04 -20.85
C GLY A 44 18.16 -6.72 -21.93
N CYS A 45 17.27 -7.63 -21.62
CA CYS A 45 16.43 -8.40 -22.56
C CYS A 45 16.02 -7.74 -23.92
N ARG A 46 16.55 -6.57 -24.30
CA ARG A 46 16.11 -5.75 -25.43
C ARG A 46 16.64 -6.11 -26.83
N ASP A 47 17.52 -7.10 -26.94
CA ASP A 47 18.28 -7.25 -28.19
C ASP A 47 17.57 -7.99 -29.34
N TYR A 48 16.27 -8.21 -29.28
CA TYR A 48 15.56 -8.87 -30.38
C TYR A 48 14.21 -8.22 -30.69
N THR A 49 14.22 -7.01 -31.23
CA THR A 49 13.12 -6.52 -32.06
C THR A 49 13.66 -6.10 -33.41
N ALA A 50 13.40 -6.96 -34.40
CA ALA A 50 13.69 -6.68 -35.81
C ALA A 50 12.93 -5.43 -36.23
N ILE A 51 13.70 -4.51 -36.78
CA ILE A 51 13.29 -3.27 -37.43
C ILE A 51 12.39 -3.62 -38.61
N THR A 52 11.13 -3.23 -38.59
CA THR A 52 10.40 -2.92 -39.81
C THR A 52 10.21 -1.42 -39.88
N ALA A 53 10.97 -0.81 -40.75
CA ALA A 53 10.88 0.59 -41.11
C ALA A 53 9.53 0.89 -41.77
N ILE A 54 8.74 1.77 -41.16
CA ILE A 54 7.60 2.40 -41.84
C ILE A 54 7.99 3.83 -42.21
N PRO A 55 7.79 4.26 -43.46
CA PRO A 55 8.25 5.54 -43.92
C PRO A 55 7.44 6.70 -43.35
N ARG A 56 8.14 7.78 -43.05
CA ARG A 56 7.53 9.09 -42.76
C ARG A 56 6.63 9.54 -43.93
N LEU A 57 5.35 9.70 -43.65
CA LEU A 57 4.44 10.46 -44.52
C LEU A 57 3.69 11.53 -43.71
N VAL A 58 4.21 12.75 -43.90
CA VAL A 58 3.48 14.00 -44.13
C VAL A 58 2.42 14.46 -43.11
N ARG A 59 2.75 15.48 -42.33
CA ARG A 59 1.79 16.53 -41.95
C ARG A 59 1.39 17.33 -43.18
N PRO A 60 0.14 17.80 -43.38
CA PRO A 60 -0.60 18.72 -42.51
C PRO A 60 -2.14 18.59 -42.63
N HIS A 61 -2.92 18.61 -41.55
CA HIS A 61 -4.38 18.91 -41.61
C HIS A 61 -4.98 19.28 -40.22
N ALA A 62 -4.31 20.15 -39.46
CA ALA A 62 -4.82 20.60 -38.14
C ALA A 62 -5.93 21.67 -38.20
N ARG A 63 -6.40 22.07 -39.40
CA ARG A 63 -7.40 23.16 -39.56
C ARG A 63 -8.80 22.72 -40.04
N ARG A 64 -9.04 21.45 -40.34
CA ARG A 64 -10.36 21.00 -40.86
C ARG A 64 -11.24 20.28 -39.85
N VAL A 65 -10.73 19.87 -38.71
CA VAL A 65 -11.47 19.13 -37.68
C VAL A 65 -12.59 19.96 -37.04
N PRO A 66 -12.40 21.25 -36.66
CA PRO A 66 -13.47 22.03 -36.06
C PRO A 66 -14.64 22.32 -37.00
N ILE A 67 -14.40 22.40 -38.33
CA ILE A 67 -15.46 22.67 -39.32
C ILE A 67 -16.36 21.43 -39.49
N LEU A 68 -15.78 20.24 -39.47
CA LEU A 68 -16.55 18.99 -39.58
C LEU A 68 -17.40 18.73 -38.34
N ILE A 69 -16.88 19.07 -37.16
CA ILE A 69 -17.65 18.99 -35.91
C ILE A 69 -18.80 20.00 -35.93
N LEU A 70 -18.56 21.22 -36.35
CA LEU A 70 -19.59 22.26 -36.45
C LEU A 70 -20.67 21.87 -37.49
N LEU A 71 -20.30 21.34 -38.63
CA LEU A 71 -21.23 20.80 -39.64
C LEU A 71 -22.03 19.60 -39.10
N GLY A 72 -21.39 18.70 -38.36
CA GLY A 72 -22.06 17.58 -37.70
C GLY A 72 -23.09 18.02 -36.70
N VAL A 73 -22.78 19.03 -35.87
CA VAL A 73 -23.71 19.64 -34.92
C VAL A 73 -24.86 20.35 -35.60
N ILE A 74 -24.59 21.09 -36.72
CA ILE A 74 -25.65 21.77 -37.48
C ILE A 74 -26.57 20.76 -38.18
N LEU A 75 -26.04 19.68 -38.77
CA LEU A 75 -26.84 18.60 -39.36
C LEU A 75 -27.65 17.84 -38.34
N PHE A 76 -27.09 17.61 -37.13
CA PHE A 76 -27.81 17.00 -36.00
C PHE A 76 -28.96 17.90 -35.52
N LEU A 77 -28.72 19.19 -35.37
CA LEU A 77 -29.74 20.16 -34.94
C LEU A 77 -30.82 20.36 -36.02
N THR A 78 -30.48 20.39 -37.32
CA THR A 78 -31.47 20.51 -38.40
C THR A 78 -32.27 19.24 -38.62
N GLY A 79 -31.66 18.05 -38.49
CA GLY A 79 -32.36 16.77 -38.51
C GLY A 79 -33.31 16.62 -37.31
N PHE A 80 -32.93 17.18 -36.18
CA PHE A 80 -33.72 17.18 -34.94
C PHE A 80 -34.97 18.07 -35.02
N VAL A 81 -34.88 19.19 -35.72
CA VAL A 81 -36.02 20.10 -35.92
C VAL A 81 -37.07 19.54 -36.87
N SER A 82 -36.68 18.63 -37.78
CA SER A 82 -37.54 18.10 -38.85
C SER A 82 -38.34 16.84 -38.52
N HIS A 83 -38.09 16.20 -37.34
CA HIS A 83 -38.77 14.93 -36.98
C HIS A 83 -39.62 15.06 -35.71
N PRO A 84 -40.96 15.10 -35.82
CA PRO A 84 -41.85 15.32 -34.67
C PRO A 84 -41.79 14.23 -33.58
N LYS A 85 -41.48 12.97 -33.96
CA LYS A 85 -41.30 11.87 -32.99
C LYS A 85 -39.98 11.96 -32.17
N ALA A 86 -38.95 12.58 -32.71
CA ALA A 86 -37.69 12.80 -32.00
C ALA A 86 -37.81 13.90 -30.95
N ARG A 87 -38.69 14.88 -31.18
CA ARG A 87 -38.97 15.95 -30.20
C ARG A 87 -39.65 15.47 -28.93
N ALA A 88 -40.58 14.53 -29.04
CA ALA A 88 -41.28 13.99 -27.86
C ALA A 88 -40.33 13.18 -26.96
N SER A 89 -39.50 12.31 -27.54
CA SER A 89 -38.54 11.48 -26.79
C SER A 89 -37.45 12.29 -26.08
N THR A 90 -37.05 13.42 -26.66
CA THR A 90 -35.96 14.24 -26.10
C THR A 90 -36.49 15.24 -25.07
N SER A 91 -37.75 15.69 -25.24
CA SER A 91 -38.39 16.51 -24.20
C SER A 91 -38.64 15.69 -22.94
N ASP A 92 -38.98 14.42 -23.05
CA ASP A 92 -39.16 13.53 -21.91
C ASP A 92 -37.79 13.15 -21.29
N PHE A 93 -36.76 12.90 -22.09
CA PHE A 93 -35.40 12.67 -21.61
C PHE A 93 -34.81 13.92 -20.92
N LEU A 94 -34.96 15.11 -21.51
CA LEU A 94 -34.51 16.36 -20.91
C LEU A 94 -35.36 16.74 -19.68
N ARG A 95 -36.63 16.36 -19.64
CA ARG A 95 -37.51 16.54 -18.48
C ARG A 95 -37.14 15.58 -17.35
N GLU A 96 -36.75 14.36 -17.68
CA GLU A 96 -36.24 13.37 -16.71
C GLU A 96 -34.85 13.76 -16.18
N GLN A 97 -33.94 14.26 -17.02
CA GLN A 97 -32.64 14.77 -16.60
C GLN A 97 -32.75 16.12 -15.86
N SER A 98 -33.63 17.03 -16.29
CA SER A 98 -33.85 18.30 -15.57
C SER A 98 -34.57 18.07 -14.24
N GLY A 99 -35.38 17.03 -14.11
CA GLY A 99 -35.98 16.61 -12.83
C GLY A 99 -34.95 16.06 -11.84
N LYS A 100 -33.80 15.56 -12.32
CA LYS A 100 -32.68 15.09 -11.47
C LYS A 100 -31.65 16.19 -11.16
N VAL A 101 -31.59 17.26 -11.93
CA VAL A 101 -30.57 18.32 -11.84
C VAL A 101 -31.03 19.57 -11.09
N MET A 102 -32.32 19.81 -10.94
CA MET A 102 -32.85 20.90 -10.12
C MET A 102 -33.80 20.38 -9.04
N LYS A 103 -33.28 19.97 -7.90
CA LYS A 103 -34.05 20.12 -6.68
C LYS A 103 -34.31 21.62 -6.53
N PRO A 104 -35.57 22.05 -6.35
CA PRO A 104 -35.86 23.48 -6.16
C PRO A 104 -35.04 23.98 -4.97
N PHE A 105 -34.39 25.11 -5.11
CA PHE A 105 -33.57 25.80 -4.09
C PHE A 105 -34.29 25.98 -2.73
N HIS A 106 -35.59 25.69 -2.66
CA HIS A 106 -36.43 25.87 -1.48
C HIS A 106 -36.41 24.72 -0.45
N ASP A 107 -35.85 23.52 -0.79
CA ASP A 107 -35.81 22.36 0.12
C ASP A 107 -34.41 22.05 0.66
N MET A 108 -33.41 22.90 0.43
CA MET A 108 -32.11 22.73 1.04
C MET A 108 -32.23 23.04 2.54
N ARG A 109 -32.15 22.01 3.37
CA ARG A 109 -31.96 22.19 4.81
C ARG A 109 -30.76 23.11 5.01
N PRO A 110 -30.86 24.16 5.85
CA PRO A 110 -29.67 24.97 6.15
C PRO A 110 -28.59 24.03 6.70
N GLY A 111 -27.43 24.01 6.05
CA GLY A 111 -26.30 23.29 6.52
C GLY A 111 -25.81 23.78 7.88
N ASP A 112 -24.96 23.06 8.53
CA ASP A 112 -24.37 23.42 9.80
C ASP A 112 -23.25 24.45 9.60
N LYS A 113 -23.64 25.72 9.57
CA LYS A 113 -22.71 26.85 9.42
C LYS A 113 -21.72 26.97 10.59
N ALA A 114 -22.13 26.58 11.79
CA ALA A 114 -21.26 26.62 12.96
C ALA A 114 -20.12 25.58 12.77
N LYS A 115 -20.48 24.38 12.41
CA LYS A 115 -19.52 23.31 12.14
C LYS A 115 -18.62 23.62 10.94
N ALA A 116 -19.17 24.16 9.85
CA ALA A 116 -18.37 24.63 8.72
C ALA A 116 -17.35 25.71 9.15
N ASN A 117 -17.72 26.56 10.11
CA ASN A 117 -16.82 27.58 10.63
C ASN A 117 -15.69 26.99 11.50
N GLU A 118 -15.96 25.95 12.30
CA GLU A 118 -14.93 25.21 13.03
C GLU A 118 -13.90 24.59 12.09
N ILE A 119 -14.35 24.02 10.96
CA ILE A 119 -13.46 23.47 9.94
C ILE A 119 -12.62 24.59 9.27
N ARG A 120 -13.19 25.78 9.04
CA ARG A 120 -12.43 26.96 8.55
C ARG A 120 -11.36 27.40 9.54
N VAL A 121 -11.65 27.37 10.84
CA VAL A 121 -10.67 27.67 11.89
C VAL A 121 -9.55 26.64 11.87
N LEU A 122 -9.87 25.34 11.78
CA LEU A 122 -8.86 24.28 11.62
C LEU A 122 -8.00 24.52 10.38
N LYS A 123 -8.60 24.82 9.22
CA LYS A 123 -7.86 25.10 7.99
C LYS A 123 -6.90 26.28 8.16
N GLY A 124 -7.38 27.38 8.75
CA GLY A 124 -6.53 28.57 9.04
C GLY A 124 -5.39 28.26 9.98
N LEU A 125 -5.62 27.42 11.01
CA LEU A 125 -4.60 26.97 11.94
C LEU A 125 -3.53 26.16 11.22
N LEU A 126 -3.91 25.16 10.41
CA LEU A 126 -2.97 24.35 9.64
C LEU A 126 -2.20 25.19 8.61
N GLN A 127 -2.81 26.22 8.02
CA GLN A 127 -2.12 27.16 7.13
C GLN A 127 -1.05 27.99 7.86
N THR A 128 -1.30 28.33 9.12
CA THR A 128 -0.35 29.08 9.94
C THR A 128 0.80 28.19 10.41
N MET A 129 0.51 26.95 10.81
CA MET A 129 1.55 25.98 11.26
C MET A 129 2.43 25.51 10.11
N TYR A 130 1.86 25.34 8.93
CA TYR A 130 2.56 24.84 7.74
C TYR A 130 2.46 25.84 6.59
N PRO A 131 3.16 27.00 6.68
CA PRO A 131 3.08 28.03 5.65
C PRO A 131 3.54 27.54 4.28
N ALA A 132 3.02 28.15 3.22
CA ALA A 132 3.20 27.77 1.82
C ALA A 132 4.63 27.90 1.26
N THR A 133 5.63 28.20 2.08
CA THR A 133 7.00 28.48 1.65
C THR A 133 7.71 27.34 0.92
N HIS A 134 7.23 26.09 1.09
CA HIS A 134 7.73 24.92 0.36
C HIS A 134 6.53 24.03 0.02
N GLY A 135 6.21 23.88 -1.26
CA GLY A 135 5.12 23.03 -1.72
C GLY A 135 5.20 21.62 -1.14
N SER A 136 4.21 21.25 -0.32
CA SER A 136 4.05 19.91 0.21
C SER A 136 2.78 19.31 -0.36
N PRO A 137 2.86 18.24 -1.17
CA PRO A 137 1.68 17.63 -1.79
C PRO A 137 0.60 17.24 -0.77
N THR A 138 1.01 16.74 0.40
CA THR A 138 0.08 16.32 1.45
C THR A 138 -0.60 17.50 2.15
N ARG A 139 0.12 18.62 2.33
CA ARG A 139 -0.45 19.85 2.84
C ARG A 139 -1.49 20.42 1.90
N ASP A 140 -1.15 20.53 0.61
CA ASP A 140 -2.06 21.08 -0.40
C ASP A 140 -3.28 20.17 -0.56
N ARG A 141 -3.09 18.86 -0.39
CA ARG A 141 -4.19 17.89 -0.34
C ARG A 141 -5.11 18.14 0.86
N ASN A 142 -4.57 18.31 2.07
CA ASN A 142 -5.37 18.63 3.26
C ASN A 142 -6.23 19.87 3.06
N TRP A 143 -5.68 20.90 2.42
CA TRP A 143 -6.46 22.12 2.16
C TRP A 143 -7.64 21.88 1.21
N GLY A 144 -7.41 21.09 0.15
CA GLY A 144 -8.47 20.70 -0.78
C GLY A 144 -9.54 19.82 -0.12
N GLU A 145 -9.12 18.88 0.74
CA GLU A 145 -10.06 18.03 1.50
C GLU A 145 -10.92 18.88 2.46
N LEU A 146 -10.30 19.82 3.19
CA LEU A 146 -11.02 20.71 4.10
C LEU A 146 -11.97 21.65 3.35
N ASP A 147 -11.62 22.13 2.14
CA ASP A 147 -12.53 22.94 1.33
C ASP A 147 -13.77 22.14 0.91
N ARG A 148 -13.59 20.90 0.44
CA ARG A 148 -14.72 20.02 0.10
C ARG A 148 -15.59 19.72 1.32
N LEU A 149 -14.97 19.50 2.49
CA LEU A 149 -15.67 19.26 3.74
C LEU A 149 -16.46 20.47 4.19
N ILE A 150 -15.87 21.68 4.14
CA ILE A 150 -16.56 22.94 4.44
C ILE A 150 -17.78 23.10 3.54
N GLU A 151 -17.58 22.93 2.23
CA GLU A 151 -18.64 23.08 1.25
C GLU A 151 -19.80 22.12 1.52
N CYS A 152 -19.52 20.83 1.71
CA CYS A 152 -20.58 19.86 1.89
C CYS A 152 -21.34 20.03 3.21
N VAL A 153 -20.64 20.41 4.31
CA VAL A 153 -21.28 20.69 5.61
C VAL A 153 -22.12 21.96 5.57
N GLU A 154 -21.62 23.02 4.92
CA GLU A 154 -22.34 24.29 4.79
C GLU A 154 -23.63 24.16 3.97
N TRP A 155 -23.61 23.30 2.94
CA TRP A 155 -24.76 23.09 2.05
C TRP A 155 -25.59 21.84 2.39
N ALA A 156 -25.25 21.12 3.45
CA ALA A 156 -25.90 19.86 3.88
C ALA A 156 -26.02 18.82 2.75
N ASN A 157 -25.01 18.73 1.89
CA ASN A 157 -24.97 17.82 0.74
C ASN A 157 -23.84 16.78 0.80
N CYS A 158 -23.27 16.55 1.99
CA CYS A 158 -22.29 15.49 2.20
C CYS A 158 -22.87 14.12 1.82
N THR A 159 -22.07 13.31 1.18
CA THR A 159 -22.39 11.89 0.88
C THR A 159 -21.59 10.92 1.74
N ASN A 160 -20.48 11.31 2.30
CA ASN A 160 -19.66 10.66 3.33
C ASN A 160 -18.51 11.58 3.78
N GLN A 161 -18.38 12.77 3.17
CA GLN A 161 -17.26 13.67 3.43
C GLN A 161 -17.18 14.11 4.90
N GLU A 162 -18.32 14.13 5.60
CA GLU A 162 -18.38 14.45 7.03
C GLU A 162 -17.71 13.40 7.93
N LYS A 163 -17.42 12.22 7.39
CA LYS A 163 -16.67 11.18 8.08
C LYS A 163 -15.18 11.30 7.73
N VAL A 164 -14.39 11.68 8.72
CA VAL A 164 -12.98 12.02 8.55
C VAL A 164 -12.08 10.90 9.04
N VAL A 165 -11.07 10.56 8.25
CA VAL A 165 -9.93 9.73 8.62
C VAL A 165 -8.70 10.61 8.80
N ILE A 166 -7.98 10.45 9.90
CA ILE A 166 -6.67 11.08 10.09
C ILE A 166 -5.59 10.03 9.93
N GLY A 167 -4.65 10.23 9.01
CA GLY A 167 -3.53 9.31 8.76
C GLY A 167 -2.20 9.88 9.23
N VAL A 168 -1.57 9.19 10.16
CA VAL A 168 -0.31 9.64 10.79
C VAL A 168 0.91 8.97 10.14
N SER A 169 0.75 7.79 9.54
CA SER A 169 1.86 7.03 8.97
C SER A 169 2.57 7.78 7.83
N GLN A 170 3.91 7.71 7.84
CA GLN A 170 4.75 8.19 6.74
C GLN A 170 4.41 7.51 5.41
N HIS A 171 3.89 6.28 5.44
CA HIS A 171 3.51 5.53 4.24
C HIS A 171 2.32 6.14 3.52
N PHE A 172 1.40 6.79 4.23
CA PHE A 172 0.36 7.59 3.56
C PHE A 172 0.95 8.77 2.79
N ARG A 173 1.94 9.47 3.38
CA ARG A 173 2.65 10.56 2.71
C ARG A 173 3.48 10.05 1.52
N GLY A 174 4.20 8.94 1.71
CA GLY A 174 4.90 8.23 0.65
C GLY A 174 3.97 7.79 -0.48
N GLY A 175 2.84 7.19 -0.12
CA GLY A 175 1.80 6.77 -1.05
C GLY A 175 1.24 7.93 -1.89
N GLU A 176 0.97 9.10 -1.28
CA GLU A 176 0.46 10.29 -1.98
C GLU A 176 1.45 10.82 -3.03
N VAL A 177 2.74 10.80 -2.75
CA VAL A 177 3.77 11.32 -3.68
C VAL A 177 4.32 10.26 -4.64
N GLY A 178 3.74 9.09 -4.67
CA GLY A 178 4.13 8.04 -5.62
C GLY A 178 5.24 7.11 -5.16
N GLY A 179 5.48 7.00 -3.85
CA GLY A 179 6.40 6.04 -3.25
C GLY A 179 6.21 4.62 -3.78
N VAL A 180 7.29 3.85 -3.85
CA VAL A 180 7.33 2.54 -4.52
C VAL A 180 7.51 1.36 -3.55
N GLY A 181 7.72 1.63 -2.26
CA GLY A 181 7.76 0.61 -1.21
C GLY A 181 6.45 -0.17 -1.12
N GLY A 182 6.49 -1.40 -0.63
CA GLY A 182 5.29 -2.22 -0.44
C GLY A 182 4.27 -1.51 0.45
N GLU A 183 4.76 -0.89 1.51
CA GLU A 183 4.01 -0.10 2.47
C GLU A 183 3.34 1.11 1.83
N ASP A 184 4.08 1.84 0.98
CA ASP A 184 3.54 3.01 0.26
C ASP A 184 2.49 2.61 -0.78
N VAL A 185 2.68 1.46 -1.44
CA VAL A 185 1.70 0.89 -2.39
C VAL A 185 0.40 0.54 -1.66
N TRP A 186 0.49 -0.11 -0.50
CA TRP A 186 -0.65 -0.43 0.33
C TRP A 186 -1.36 0.84 0.81
N ALA A 187 -0.62 1.77 1.42
CA ALA A 187 -1.16 3.04 1.91
C ALA A 187 -1.85 3.83 0.79
N ARG A 188 -1.26 3.90 -0.41
CA ARG A 188 -1.86 4.53 -1.59
C ARG A 188 -3.18 3.87 -1.98
N SER A 189 -3.22 2.54 -1.98
CA SER A 189 -4.43 1.82 -2.31
C SER A 189 -5.56 2.11 -1.30
N MET A 190 -5.23 2.21 0.01
CA MET A 190 -6.19 2.65 1.03
C MET A 190 -6.67 4.08 0.80
N LEU A 191 -5.75 5.03 0.53
CA LEU A 191 -6.09 6.41 0.21
C LEU A 191 -7.07 6.52 -0.97
N ASN A 192 -6.79 5.76 -2.03
CA ASN A 192 -7.66 5.73 -3.21
C ASN A 192 -9.05 5.18 -2.86
N GLY A 193 -9.12 4.11 -2.08
CA GLY A 193 -10.39 3.53 -1.66
C GLY A 193 -11.20 4.45 -0.73
N ILE A 194 -10.55 5.13 0.23
CA ILE A 194 -11.17 6.10 1.12
C ILE A 194 -11.78 7.26 0.30
N ARG A 195 -11.05 7.77 -0.69
CA ARG A 195 -11.50 8.85 -1.57
C ARG A 195 -12.62 8.41 -2.52
N GLU A 196 -12.55 7.20 -3.06
CA GLU A 196 -13.58 6.64 -3.94
C GLU A 196 -14.92 6.48 -3.22
N LEU A 197 -14.88 6.17 -1.92
CA LEU A 197 -16.05 6.13 -1.04
C LEU A 197 -16.48 7.52 -0.52
N ASN A 198 -15.83 8.60 -0.99
CA ASN A 198 -16.07 9.98 -0.60
C ASN A 198 -15.80 10.33 0.87
N TYR A 199 -15.03 9.53 1.61
CA TYR A 199 -14.58 9.92 2.94
C TYR A 199 -13.48 10.99 2.85
N THR A 200 -13.41 11.88 3.84
CA THR A 200 -12.34 12.87 3.95
C THR A 200 -11.11 12.25 4.60
N PHE A 201 -9.93 12.43 4.00
CA PHE A 201 -8.66 11.97 4.57
C PHE A 201 -7.73 13.15 4.84
N LEU A 202 -7.25 13.26 6.08
CA LEU A 202 -6.30 14.29 6.50
C LEU A 202 -4.97 13.67 6.90
N PHE A 203 -3.88 14.19 6.34
CA PHE A 203 -2.52 13.80 6.68
C PHE A 203 -2.02 14.59 7.88
N THR A 204 -1.38 13.91 8.83
CA THR A 204 -0.64 14.52 9.94
C THR A 204 0.77 13.95 10.00
N SER A 205 1.70 14.64 10.65
CA SER A 205 3.11 14.27 10.69
C SER A 205 3.53 13.57 11.98
N GLY A 206 2.76 13.70 13.05
CA GLY A 206 3.03 13.09 14.33
C GLY A 206 1.82 13.14 15.27
N HIS A 207 1.97 12.55 16.45
CA HIS A 207 0.88 12.40 17.40
C HIS A 207 0.29 13.73 17.91
N MET A 208 1.12 14.77 18.10
CA MET A 208 0.64 16.08 18.57
C MET A 208 -0.15 16.83 17.49
N ASP A 209 0.28 16.77 16.24
CA ASP A 209 -0.47 17.33 15.11
C ASP A 209 -1.83 16.65 14.97
N THR A 210 -1.84 15.33 15.14
CA THR A 210 -3.02 14.48 15.09
C THR A 210 -4.02 14.87 16.17
N LEU A 211 -3.54 15.02 17.40
CA LEU A 211 -4.35 15.48 18.53
C LEU A 211 -4.98 16.86 18.26
N LEU A 212 -4.20 17.79 17.74
CA LEU A 212 -4.67 19.13 17.42
C LEU A 212 -5.80 19.10 16.36
N VAL A 213 -5.62 18.32 15.30
CA VAL A 213 -6.66 18.14 14.26
C VAL A 213 -7.90 17.50 14.86
N TYR A 214 -7.72 16.42 15.63
CA TYR A 214 -8.81 15.70 16.29
C TYR A 214 -9.65 16.63 17.18
N GLN A 215 -9.00 17.41 18.04
CA GLN A 215 -9.68 18.31 19.00
C GLN A 215 -10.53 19.41 18.33
N LYS A 216 -10.27 19.73 17.08
CA LYS A 216 -11.06 20.73 16.33
C LYS A 216 -12.32 20.15 15.69
N ILE A 217 -12.31 18.85 15.36
CA ILE A 217 -13.42 18.19 14.66
C ILE A 217 -13.72 16.78 15.23
N PRO A 218 -13.76 16.58 16.58
CA PRO A 218 -13.80 15.26 17.19
C PRO A 218 -15.03 14.42 16.79
N SER A 219 -16.18 15.08 16.58
CA SER A 219 -17.43 14.42 16.18
C SER A 219 -17.41 13.91 14.72
N MET A 220 -16.49 14.42 13.89
CA MET A 220 -16.37 14.01 12.48
C MET A 220 -15.33 12.90 12.28
N VAL A 221 -14.34 12.78 13.18
CA VAL A 221 -13.28 11.77 13.05
C VAL A 221 -13.84 10.40 13.37
N GLN A 222 -13.83 9.51 12.37
CA GLN A 222 -14.23 8.10 12.51
C GLN A 222 -13.06 7.21 12.89
N ALA A 223 -11.88 7.45 12.30
CA ALA A 223 -10.70 6.67 12.54
C ALA A 223 -9.44 7.56 12.51
N VAL A 224 -8.49 7.23 13.38
CA VAL A 224 -7.11 7.71 13.32
C VAL A 224 -6.23 6.50 13.03
N ILE A 225 -5.49 6.55 11.91
CA ILE A 225 -4.65 5.43 11.44
C ILE A 225 -3.19 5.79 11.68
N TRP A 226 -2.57 5.06 12.59
CA TRP A 226 -1.26 5.33 13.13
C TRP A 226 -0.15 4.52 12.48
N GLU A 227 1.04 5.07 12.45
CA GLU A 227 2.30 4.32 12.45
C GLU A 227 2.52 3.71 13.84
N PRO A 228 3.05 2.49 13.98
CA PRO A 228 3.28 1.87 15.29
C PRO A 228 4.05 2.75 16.28
N ASN A 229 5.13 3.40 15.84
CA ASN A 229 5.96 4.26 16.70
C ASN A 229 5.19 5.52 17.16
N GLU A 230 4.44 6.17 16.26
CA GLU A 230 3.64 7.34 16.62
C GLU A 230 2.48 6.98 17.56
N PHE A 231 1.91 5.80 17.39
CA PHE A 231 0.91 5.29 18.32
C PHE A 231 1.50 5.03 19.70
N ALA A 232 2.68 4.42 19.77
CA ALA A 232 3.40 4.22 21.04
C ALA A 232 3.66 5.55 21.76
N HIS A 233 4.04 6.61 21.03
CA HIS A 233 4.17 7.95 21.60
C HIS A 233 2.83 8.53 22.09
N CYS A 234 1.74 8.25 21.39
CA CYS A 234 0.41 8.74 21.78
C CYS A 234 -0.15 8.08 23.04
N ILE A 235 0.08 6.77 23.23
CA ILE A 235 -0.40 6.02 24.39
C ILE A 235 0.51 6.16 25.61
N ALA A 236 1.56 6.99 25.56
CA ALA A 236 2.64 7.13 26.56
C ALA A 236 2.27 6.53 27.95
N ARG A 237 2.67 5.28 28.16
CA ARG A 237 2.58 4.64 29.46
C ARG A 237 3.75 5.14 30.31
N ASN A 238 3.53 5.34 31.61
CA ASN A 238 4.61 5.53 32.58
C ASN A 238 5.46 4.26 32.76
N ASP A 239 5.78 3.58 31.67
CA ASP A 239 6.65 2.40 31.67
C ASP A 239 8.11 2.85 31.66
N THR A 240 8.91 2.18 32.49
CA THR A 240 10.37 2.44 32.64
C THR A 240 11.14 2.39 31.31
N ASN A 241 10.61 1.73 30.29
CA ASN A 241 11.18 1.71 28.94
C ASN A 241 10.96 3.01 28.16
N TYR A 242 10.00 3.84 28.56
CA TYR A 242 9.73 5.14 27.94
C TYR A 242 10.74 6.21 28.36
N ALA A 243 11.26 6.10 29.60
CA ALA A 243 12.32 6.98 30.08
C ALA A 243 13.64 6.83 29.27
N GLU A 244 13.89 5.62 28.71
CA GLU A 244 15.04 5.39 27.83
C GLU A 244 14.83 5.99 26.42
N LEU A 245 13.61 5.97 25.90
CA LEU A 245 13.28 6.62 24.62
C LEU A 245 13.29 8.15 24.73
N GLU A 246 12.83 8.71 25.86
CA GLU A 246 12.95 10.14 26.15
C GLU A 246 14.41 10.57 26.37
N ALA A 247 15.26 9.67 26.88
CA ALA A 247 16.68 9.96 27.11
C ALA A 247 17.48 10.19 25.82
N HIS A 248 16.97 9.79 24.66
CA HIS A 248 17.65 9.96 23.35
C HIS A 248 17.23 11.19 22.56
N GLU A 249 16.21 11.94 23.00
CA GLU A 249 15.70 13.12 22.30
C GLU A 249 15.81 14.43 23.14
N ALA A 250 16.86 14.56 23.93
CA ALA A 250 17.19 15.86 24.51
C ALA A 250 17.60 16.82 23.37
N ASP A 251 17.01 18.01 23.35
CA ASP A 251 17.45 19.07 22.46
C ASP A 251 18.96 19.34 22.62
N ALA A 252 19.61 19.84 21.58
CA ALA A 252 21.07 20.08 21.55
C ALA A 252 21.56 21.03 22.66
N ASP A 253 20.66 21.66 23.38
CA ASP A 253 20.93 22.53 24.54
C ASP A 253 20.68 21.85 25.91
N GLY A 254 20.32 20.57 25.92
CA GLY A 254 20.09 19.79 27.15
C GLY A 254 18.80 20.14 27.90
N THR A 255 17.90 20.91 27.30
CA THR A 255 16.61 21.22 27.88
C THR A 255 15.61 20.14 27.53
N TRP A 256 15.21 19.39 28.53
CA TRP A 256 14.11 18.42 28.41
C TRP A 256 12.80 19.17 28.22
N GLN A 257 12.13 18.98 27.13
CA GLN A 257 10.72 19.32 27.04
C GLN A 257 9.94 18.37 27.95
N VAL A 258 9.78 18.79 29.20
CA VAL A 258 9.00 18.08 30.20
C VAL A 258 7.57 17.91 29.67
N GLY A 259 7.22 16.67 29.33
CA GLY A 259 5.85 16.25 29.05
C GLY A 259 5.46 16.28 27.59
N ARG A 260 5.97 15.36 26.76
CA ARG A 260 5.19 14.86 25.63
C ARG A 260 3.92 14.24 26.24
N LYS A 261 2.85 15.03 26.26
CA LYS A 261 1.57 14.59 26.82
C LYS A 261 1.07 13.44 25.96
N ALA A 262 0.72 12.32 26.58
CA ALA A 262 -0.05 11.28 25.90
C ALA A 262 -1.22 11.93 25.17
N CYS A 263 -1.48 11.50 23.93
CA CYS A 263 -2.58 12.07 23.13
C CYS A 263 -3.86 11.22 23.23
N ILE A 264 -3.79 10.04 23.82
CA ILE A 264 -4.95 9.17 24.04
C ILE A 264 -5.82 9.70 25.17
N GLN A 265 -7.12 9.59 24.98
CA GLN A 265 -8.13 9.93 25.99
C GLN A 265 -7.93 9.09 27.27
N SER A 266 -7.95 9.78 28.42
CA SER A 266 -7.85 9.17 29.73
C SER A 266 -8.65 10.00 30.77
N HIS A 267 -8.78 9.51 32.01
CA HIS A 267 -9.38 10.29 33.10
C HIS A 267 -8.65 11.62 33.37
N LEU A 268 -7.34 11.63 33.14
CA LEU A 268 -6.53 12.83 33.30
C LEU A 268 -6.52 13.72 32.05
N TYR A 269 -6.90 13.15 30.91
CA TYR A 269 -6.93 13.84 29.64
C TYR A 269 -8.19 13.48 28.84
N PRO A 270 -9.36 13.98 29.23
CA PRO A 270 -10.63 13.64 28.60
C PRO A 270 -10.76 14.14 27.16
N GLU A 271 -10.01 15.17 26.77
CA GLU A 271 -9.99 15.76 25.41
C GLU A 271 -9.05 15.03 24.45
N GLY A 272 -8.46 13.91 24.89
CA GLY A 272 -7.60 13.08 24.07
C GLY A 272 -8.36 12.29 23.01
N ILE A 273 -7.61 11.63 22.13
CA ILE A 273 -8.17 10.77 21.09
C ILE A 273 -8.68 9.48 21.74
N PRO A 274 -9.95 9.09 21.55
CA PRO A 274 -10.45 7.83 22.10
C PRO A 274 -9.68 6.64 21.55
N TYR A 275 -9.30 5.72 22.44
CA TYR A 275 -8.55 4.52 22.05
C TYR A 275 -9.27 3.71 20.96
N TRP A 276 -10.59 3.60 21.06
CA TRP A 276 -11.41 2.85 20.11
C TRP A 276 -11.47 3.46 18.70
N LYS A 277 -11.05 4.73 18.50
CA LYS A 277 -10.87 5.36 17.18
C LYS A 277 -9.47 5.17 16.62
N SER A 278 -8.55 4.56 17.37
CA SER A 278 -7.13 4.45 17.03
C SER A 278 -6.82 3.08 16.41
N PHE A 279 -6.47 3.09 15.13
CA PHE A 279 -6.08 1.91 14.35
C PHE A 279 -4.61 2.01 13.98
N VAL A 280 -3.89 0.90 14.00
CA VAL A 280 -2.45 0.87 13.69
C VAL A 280 -2.19 0.09 12.42
N LEU A 281 -1.48 0.67 11.47
CA LEU A 281 -0.96 -0.04 10.30
C LEU A 281 0.13 -1.01 10.74
N HIS A 282 0.00 -2.29 10.41
CA HIS A 282 1.01 -3.27 10.73
C HIS A 282 1.15 -4.31 9.62
N PHE A 283 2.39 -4.52 9.17
CA PHE A 283 2.67 -5.45 8.08
C PHE A 283 2.64 -6.91 8.51
N TRP A 284 2.89 -7.18 9.80
CA TRP A 284 3.08 -8.52 10.34
C TRP A 284 1.83 -9.03 11.05
N GLU A 285 1.80 -10.31 11.34
CA GLU A 285 0.65 -11.04 11.87
C GLU A 285 0.23 -10.67 13.30
N ASN A 286 1.14 -10.10 14.09
CA ASN A 286 0.88 -9.84 15.51
C ASN A 286 0.07 -8.55 15.71
N PRO A 287 -1.01 -8.59 16.50
CA PRO A 287 -1.69 -7.38 16.95
C PRO A 287 -0.75 -6.47 17.75
N VAL A 288 -0.81 -5.16 17.47
CA VAL A 288 0.04 -4.15 18.12
C VAL A 288 -0.76 -3.17 18.99
N THR A 289 -2.03 -3.44 19.19
CA THR A 289 -2.91 -2.64 20.07
C THR A 289 -3.46 -3.47 21.21
N ASP A 290 -3.75 -2.83 22.35
CA ASP A 290 -4.34 -3.50 23.50
C ASP A 290 -5.78 -3.99 23.24
N LEU A 291 -6.50 -3.35 22.32
CA LEU A 291 -7.82 -3.81 21.86
C LEU A 291 -7.74 -5.02 20.92
N GLY A 292 -6.54 -5.36 20.43
CA GLY A 292 -6.30 -6.57 19.64
C GLY A 292 -6.37 -6.39 18.13
N GLY A 293 -6.48 -7.50 17.42
CA GLY A 293 -6.31 -7.55 15.98
C GLY A 293 -7.32 -6.72 15.17
N GLN A 294 -8.52 -6.46 15.69
CA GLN A 294 -9.50 -5.64 14.98
C GLN A 294 -9.06 -4.15 14.87
N TRP A 295 -8.16 -3.69 15.72
CA TRP A 295 -7.55 -2.35 15.67
C TRP A 295 -6.15 -2.34 15.05
N THR A 296 -5.69 -3.49 14.56
CA THR A 296 -4.43 -3.61 13.82
C THR A 296 -4.75 -3.91 12.35
N LEU A 297 -4.51 -2.92 11.49
CA LEU A 297 -4.82 -3.03 10.05
C LEU A 297 -3.67 -3.70 9.31
N SER A 298 -3.96 -4.70 8.48
CA SER A 298 -2.93 -5.45 7.75
C SER A 298 -3.18 -5.53 6.24
N PRO A 299 -2.11 -5.65 5.43
CA PRO A 299 -2.20 -5.85 3.99
C PRO A 299 -2.60 -7.26 3.59
N GLU A 300 -2.39 -8.25 4.46
CA GLU A 300 -2.65 -9.68 4.23
C GLU A 300 -3.68 -10.22 5.22
N ASP A 301 -4.41 -11.26 4.82
CA ASP A 301 -5.42 -11.92 5.66
C ASP A 301 -4.75 -12.95 6.59
N TYR A 302 -4.17 -12.48 7.67
CA TYR A 302 -3.47 -13.33 8.63
C TYR A 302 -4.39 -14.33 9.35
N SER A 303 -5.71 -14.11 9.37
CA SER A 303 -6.65 -15.08 9.95
C SER A 303 -6.62 -16.44 9.24
N LYS A 304 -6.17 -16.47 7.98
CA LYS A 304 -6.06 -17.70 7.18
C LYS A 304 -4.68 -18.33 7.23
N ILE A 305 -3.67 -17.60 7.66
CA ILE A 305 -2.27 -18.03 7.56
C ILE A 305 -1.58 -18.16 8.92
N THR A 306 -2.18 -17.68 10.01
CA THR A 306 -1.68 -17.89 11.37
C THR A 306 -2.23 -19.16 11.98
N TRP A 307 -1.42 -19.78 12.85
CA TRP A 307 -1.76 -21.03 13.54
C TRP A 307 -2.92 -20.93 14.52
N ASN A 308 -3.12 -19.76 15.10
CA ASN A 308 -4.10 -19.54 16.16
C ASN A 308 -5.39 -18.87 15.67
N GLY A 309 -5.51 -18.59 14.36
CA GLY A 309 -6.67 -17.91 13.78
C GLY A 309 -6.89 -16.47 14.27
N ALA A 310 -6.10 -16.01 15.23
CA ALA A 310 -6.13 -14.63 15.69
C ALA A 310 -5.44 -13.77 14.65
N GLY A 311 -6.20 -12.95 13.96
CA GLY A 311 -5.66 -12.13 12.88
C GLY A 311 -5.90 -10.66 13.08
N ASN A 312 -5.05 -9.87 12.44
CA ASN A 312 -5.25 -8.45 12.28
C ASN A 312 -6.48 -8.20 11.40
N GLN A 313 -7.05 -7.00 11.48
CA GLN A 313 -8.11 -6.59 10.57
C GLN A 313 -7.54 -6.47 9.15
N PHE A 314 -7.91 -7.40 8.29
CA PHE A 314 -7.48 -7.40 6.90
C PHE A 314 -8.17 -6.27 6.13
N ILE A 315 -7.40 -5.23 5.75
CA ILE A 315 -7.84 -4.19 4.82
C ILE A 315 -7.42 -4.54 3.41
N GLY A 316 -6.22 -5.10 3.25
CA GLY A 316 -5.67 -5.43 1.95
C GLY A 316 -5.37 -4.23 1.08
N TYR A 317 -5.06 -4.50 -0.17
CA TYR A 317 -4.87 -3.48 -1.19
C TYR A 317 -5.35 -3.98 -2.56
N SER A 318 -5.64 -3.06 -3.47
CA SER A 318 -5.88 -3.37 -4.87
C SER A 318 -4.71 -2.90 -5.72
N ILE A 319 -4.36 -3.71 -6.69
CA ILE A 319 -3.35 -3.39 -7.70
C ILE A 319 -3.98 -3.15 -9.07
N GLU A 320 -5.31 -3.27 -9.16
CA GLU A 320 -6.06 -3.26 -10.43
C GLU A 320 -5.82 -1.97 -11.21
N ASP A 321 -5.87 -0.82 -10.56
CA ASP A 321 -5.69 0.49 -11.19
C ASP A 321 -4.39 0.58 -12.00
N ARG A 322 -3.35 -0.15 -11.59
CA ARG A 322 -2.06 -0.13 -12.26
C ARG A 322 -1.84 -1.32 -13.20
N CYS A 323 -2.17 -2.53 -12.76
CA CYS A 323 -1.88 -3.71 -13.57
C CYS A 323 -2.81 -3.85 -14.76
N LEU A 324 -4.03 -3.29 -14.71
CA LEU A 324 -4.98 -3.30 -15.83
C LEU A 324 -4.57 -2.37 -16.98
N GLU A 325 -3.64 -1.45 -16.75
CA GLU A 325 -3.03 -0.64 -17.82
C GLU A 325 -2.14 -1.46 -18.77
N TYR A 326 -1.72 -2.66 -18.33
CA TYR A 326 -0.86 -3.54 -19.09
C TYR A 326 -1.66 -4.68 -19.73
N GLU A 327 -1.39 -4.94 -20.99
CA GLU A 327 -1.90 -6.12 -21.69
C GLU A 327 -1.17 -7.38 -21.21
N VAL A 328 -1.83 -8.52 -21.29
CA VAL A 328 -1.19 -9.82 -21.12
C VAL A 328 -0.47 -10.15 -22.43
N TYR A 329 0.86 -10.14 -22.41
CA TYR A 329 1.65 -10.42 -23.60
C TYR A 329 1.60 -11.90 -23.97
N ASP A 330 1.30 -12.19 -25.23
CA ASP A 330 1.37 -13.55 -25.80
C ASP A 330 2.81 -13.99 -25.97
N GLU A 331 3.68 -13.09 -26.43
CA GLU A 331 5.11 -13.32 -26.57
C GLU A 331 5.87 -12.55 -25.50
N ARG A 332 6.71 -13.26 -24.75
CA ARG A 332 7.52 -12.72 -23.66
C ARG A 332 9.00 -12.96 -23.93
N GLU A 333 9.81 -12.07 -23.43
CA GLU A 333 11.25 -12.19 -23.45
C GLU A 333 11.69 -13.47 -22.72
N HIS A 334 12.71 -14.17 -23.25
CA HIS A 334 13.17 -15.45 -22.71
C HIS A 334 14.00 -15.25 -21.44
N CYS A 335 13.37 -14.64 -20.43
CA CYS A 335 14.00 -14.32 -19.15
C CYS A 335 13.03 -14.47 -17.97
N GLY A 336 13.60 -14.69 -16.78
CA GLY A 336 12.93 -14.61 -15.48
C GLY A 336 13.42 -13.37 -14.72
N LEU A 337 12.49 -12.59 -14.15
CA LEU A 337 12.82 -11.46 -13.29
C LEU A 337 12.92 -11.96 -11.83
N ILE A 338 14.03 -11.68 -11.16
CA ILE A 338 14.21 -12.01 -9.74
C ILE A 338 13.65 -10.87 -8.89
N LEU A 339 12.81 -11.24 -7.92
CA LEU A 339 12.25 -10.33 -6.94
C LEU A 339 13.29 -10.06 -5.83
N ALA A 340 14.11 -9.05 -6.04
CA ALA A 340 15.08 -8.57 -5.06
C ALA A 340 15.24 -7.04 -5.16
N LYS A 341 15.35 -6.36 -4.01
CA LYS A 341 15.66 -4.93 -3.93
C LYS A 341 17.16 -4.69 -3.75
N GLU A 342 17.81 -5.57 -3.01
CA GLU A 342 19.18 -5.42 -2.54
C GLU A 342 20.00 -6.68 -2.86
N PRO A 343 21.30 -6.52 -3.18
CA PRO A 343 22.17 -7.65 -3.46
C PRO A 343 22.30 -8.65 -2.30
N LYS A 344 22.25 -8.15 -1.04
CA LYS A 344 22.34 -9.02 0.15
C LYS A 344 21.26 -10.11 0.22
N TYR A 345 20.09 -9.91 -0.42
CA TYR A 345 19.04 -10.94 -0.43
C TYR A 345 19.44 -12.24 -1.14
N PHE A 346 20.47 -12.20 -1.98
CA PHE A 346 21.02 -13.38 -2.64
C PHE A 346 21.94 -14.22 -1.74
N THR A 347 22.38 -13.65 -0.60
CA THR A 347 23.31 -14.30 0.33
C THR A 347 22.60 -14.87 1.57
N GLU A 348 21.33 -14.58 1.76
CA GLU A 348 20.53 -15.08 2.87
C GLU A 348 20.39 -16.62 2.82
N GLU A 349 20.43 -17.26 4.00
CA GLU A 349 20.48 -18.73 4.10
C GLU A 349 19.26 -19.43 3.51
N ASN A 350 18.11 -18.78 3.60
CA ASN A 350 16.82 -19.33 3.15
C ASN A 350 16.46 -18.99 1.69
N GLY A 351 17.38 -18.36 0.93
CA GLY A 351 17.21 -18.12 -0.50
C GLY A 351 17.64 -19.35 -1.32
N PHE A 352 17.42 -19.33 -2.63
CA PHE A 352 17.94 -20.35 -3.56
C PHE A 352 19.46 -20.23 -3.74
N LYS A 353 20.19 -20.14 -2.61
CA LYS A 353 21.63 -19.92 -2.59
C LYS A 353 22.37 -21.02 -3.36
N GLY A 354 23.12 -20.59 -4.36
CA GLY A 354 23.97 -21.50 -5.15
C GLY A 354 23.26 -22.35 -6.20
N ILE A 355 21.93 -22.42 -6.23
CA ILE A 355 21.21 -23.27 -7.19
C ILE A 355 20.54 -22.49 -8.33
N LEU A 356 20.39 -21.16 -8.20
CA LEU A 356 19.74 -20.31 -9.23
C LEU A 356 20.40 -20.43 -10.60
N GLY A 357 21.72 -20.43 -10.68
CA GLY A 357 22.46 -20.59 -11.93
C GLY A 357 22.21 -21.92 -12.60
N GLN A 358 22.29 -23.02 -11.82
CA GLN A 358 22.05 -24.36 -12.32
C GLN A 358 20.60 -24.55 -12.79
N ALA A 359 19.64 -24.05 -12.02
CA ALA A 359 18.23 -24.09 -12.41
C ALA A 359 17.97 -23.27 -13.68
N ARG A 360 18.60 -22.09 -13.85
CA ARG A 360 18.54 -21.31 -15.08
C ARG A 360 19.03 -22.11 -16.29
N ASP A 361 20.17 -22.76 -16.15
CA ASP A 361 20.80 -23.52 -17.25
C ASP A 361 20.01 -24.78 -17.64
N SER A 362 19.11 -25.25 -16.77
CA SER A 362 18.18 -26.34 -17.07
C SER A 362 17.01 -25.92 -17.96
N VAL A 363 16.70 -24.62 -18.06
CA VAL A 363 15.61 -24.12 -18.90
C VAL A 363 16.02 -24.21 -20.38
N ARG A 364 15.19 -24.87 -21.19
CA ARG A 364 15.48 -25.05 -22.61
C ARG A 364 15.61 -23.71 -23.33
N PRO A 365 16.65 -23.57 -24.21
CA PRO A 365 16.79 -22.36 -25.02
C PRO A 365 15.56 -22.12 -25.91
N ALA A 366 15.24 -20.86 -26.13
CA ALA A 366 14.24 -20.47 -27.14
C ALA A 366 14.91 -20.40 -28.53
N ARG A 367 14.13 -20.64 -29.58
CA ARG A 367 14.57 -20.40 -30.97
C ARG A 367 14.01 -19.09 -31.48
N VAL A 368 14.88 -18.12 -31.75
CA VAL A 368 14.53 -16.81 -32.28
C VAL A 368 15.32 -16.58 -33.58
N GLY A 369 14.61 -16.39 -34.71
CA GLY A 369 15.27 -16.19 -35.99
C GLY A 369 16.14 -17.39 -36.48
N GLY A 370 15.97 -18.58 -35.90
CA GLY A 370 16.78 -19.78 -36.19
C GLY A 370 17.96 -19.99 -35.25
N GLU A 371 18.28 -19.03 -34.40
CA GLU A 371 19.34 -19.14 -33.39
C GLU A 371 18.78 -19.60 -32.04
N GLU A 372 19.59 -20.34 -31.29
CA GLU A 372 19.24 -20.73 -29.91
C GLU A 372 19.62 -19.61 -28.94
N VAL A 373 18.61 -19.12 -28.20
CA VAL A 373 18.77 -18.07 -27.18
C VAL A 373 18.65 -18.69 -25.81
N PRO A 374 19.71 -18.67 -24.98
CA PRO A 374 19.66 -19.22 -23.63
C PRO A 374 18.71 -18.42 -22.75
N PHE A 375 18.12 -19.09 -21.74
CA PHE A 375 17.29 -18.43 -20.73
C PHE A 375 18.16 -17.54 -19.83
N LYS A 376 17.66 -16.35 -19.49
CA LYS A 376 18.37 -15.40 -18.64
C LYS A 376 17.62 -15.17 -17.33
N LEU A 377 18.35 -15.03 -16.24
CA LEU A 377 17.83 -14.44 -15.00
C LEU A 377 18.31 -13.01 -14.91
N VAL A 378 17.37 -12.09 -14.67
CA VAL A 378 17.64 -10.66 -14.55
C VAL A 378 17.17 -10.17 -13.18
N SER A 379 17.85 -9.17 -12.62
CA SER A 379 17.49 -8.57 -11.33
C SER A 379 17.60 -7.05 -11.38
N THR A 380 16.69 -6.38 -10.67
CA THR A 380 16.74 -4.93 -10.45
C THR A 380 17.41 -4.55 -9.14
N ALA A 381 17.96 -5.52 -8.40
CA ALA A 381 18.77 -5.26 -7.23
C ALA A 381 19.91 -4.30 -7.62
N GLY A 382 19.94 -3.15 -6.96
CA GLY A 382 20.94 -2.12 -7.25
C GLY A 382 22.27 -2.48 -6.64
N ARG A 383 23.33 -1.92 -7.19
CA ARG A 383 24.63 -1.91 -6.52
C ARG A 383 24.53 -0.89 -5.38
N GLU A 384 24.52 -1.35 -4.15
CA GLU A 384 24.74 -0.48 -3.00
C GLU A 384 26.25 -0.41 -2.74
N ARG A 385 26.72 0.79 -2.41
CA ARG A 385 28.04 0.94 -1.81
C ARG A 385 27.83 0.86 -0.31
N ASP A 386 28.45 -0.11 0.31
CA ASP A 386 28.52 -0.16 1.76
C ASP A 386 29.24 1.09 2.32
N ALA A 387 29.10 1.32 3.61
CA ALA A 387 29.73 2.46 4.29
C ALA A 387 31.27 2.49 4.12
N ASP A 388 31.88 1.34 3.81
CA ASP A 388 33.31 1.17 3.54
C ASP A 388 33.66 1.31 2.04
N GLY A 389 32.65 1.53 1.15
CA GLY A 389 32.84 1.70 -0.28
C GLY A 389 32.88 0.39 -1.08
N THR A 390 32.67 -0.76 -0.46
CA THR A 390 32.52 -2.05 -1.14
C THR A 390 31.19 -2.11 -1.88
N THR A 391 31.15 -2.82 -3.00
CA THR A 391 29.94 -3.01 -3.78
C THR A 391 29.59 -4.48 -3.75
N GLU A 392 28.48 -4.85 -3.14
CA GLU A 392 27.97 -6.21 -3.24
C GLU A 392 27.65 -6.55 -4.70
N GLU A 393 28.19 -7.65 -5.19
CA GLU A 393 27.95 -8.13 -6.54
C GLU A 393 26.83 -9.18 -6.54
N LEU A 394 26.04 -9.17 -7.62
CA LEU A 394 25.05 -10.23 -7.84
C LEU A 394 25.77 -11.57 -8.09
N PRO A 395 25.14 -12.71 -7.74
CA PRO A 395 25.68 -14.02 -8.07
C PRO A 395 26.00 -14.18 -9.56
N GLU A 396 27.00 -14.99 -9.87
CA GLU A 396 27.42 -15.25 -11.24
C GLU A 396 26.25 -15.72 -12.11
N GLY A 397 26.17 -15.17 -13.30
CA GLY A 397 25.15 -15.51 -14.28
C GLY A 397 23.79 -14.81 -14.09
N ILE A 398 23.66 -13.91 -13.12
CA ILE A 398 22.50 -13.03 -12.99
C ILE A 398 22.82 -11.69 -13.62
N VAL A 399 21.98 -11.26 -14.55
CA VAL A 399 22.15 -9.98 -15.25
C VAL A 399 21.57 -8.85 -14.41
N SER A 400 22.42 -7.91 -13.98
CA SER A 400 21.94 -6.71 -13.27
C SER A 400 21.33 -5.71 -14.25
N LEU A 401 20.08 -5.36 -14.04
CA LEU A 401 19.41 -4.24 -14.73
C LEU A 401 19.58 -2.92 -13.96
N GLY A 402 20.09 -2.98 -12.73
CA GLY A 402 20.17 -1.84 -11.82
C GLY A 402 18.81 -1.37 -11.31
N ARG A 403 18.83 -0.38 -10.41
CA ARG A 403 17.59 0.27 -9.94
C ARG A 403 16.92 1.01 -11.08
N MET A 404 15.62 0.85 -11.22
CA MET A 404 14.85 1.49 -12.27
C MET A 404 13.55 2.10 -11.72
N PRO A 405 12.97 3.10 -12.43
CA PRO A 405 11.66 3.63 -12.10
C PRO A 405 10.59 2.55 -12.10
N GLN A 406 9.56 2.70 -11.27
CA GLN A 406 8.50 1.70 -11.11
C GLN A 406 7.78 1.35 -12.44
N ALA A 407 7.58 2.33 -13.31
CA ALA A 407 6.96 2.07 -14.63
C ALA A 407 7.82 1.15 -15.50
N GLU A 408 9.14 1.32 -15.48
CA GLU A 408 10.08 0.45 -16.19
C GLU A 408 10.15 -0.94 -15.56
N TYR A 409 10.17 -1.02 -14.21
CA TYR A 409 10.08 -2.28 -13.49
C TYR A 409 8.82 -3.06 -13.87
N THR A 410 7.66 -2.41 -13.82
CA THR A 410 6.38 -3.04 -14.16
C THR A 410 6.37 -3.54 -15.61
N LYS A 411 6.93 -2.76 -16.55
CA LYS A 411 7.05 -3.15 -17.95
C LYS A 411 8.01 -4.33 -18.12
N THR A 412 9.13 -4.35 -17.41
CA THR A 412 10.09 -5.46 -17.42
C THR A 412 9.44 -6.73 -16.86
N LEU A 413 8.72 -6.61 -15.73
CA LEU A 413 7.96 -7.71 -15.15
C LEU A 413 6.93 -8.26 -16.15
N ALA A 414 6.12 -7.40 -16.77
CA ALA A 414 5.09 -7.80 -17.72
C ALA A 414 5.65 -8.56 -18.95
N ARG A 415 6.89 -8.28 -19.32
CA ARG A 415 7.59 -8.93 -20.45
C ARG A 415 8.35 -10.19 -20.07
N SER A 416 8.56 -10.44 -18.79
CA SER A 416 9.27 -11.64 -18.32
C SER A 416 8.40 -12.89 -18.39
N LYS A 417 9.01 -14.06 -18.57
CA LYS A 417 8.32 -15.36 -18.54
C LYS A 417 7.82 -15.72 -17.16
N MET A 418 8.53 -15.28 -16.12
CA MET A 418 8.20 -15.54 -14.73
C MET A 418 8.79 -14.48 -13.80
N LEU A 419 8.22 -14.37 -12.60
CA LEU A 419 8.83 -13.69 -11.46
C LEU A 419 9.38 -14.76 -10.51
N VAL A 420 10.64 -14.64 -10.11
CA VAL A 420 11.32 -15.61 -9.22
C VAL A 420 11.52 -14.99 -7.85
N GLY A 421 10.88 -15.54 -6.83
CA GLY A 421 11.11 -15.19 -5.43
C GLY A 421 12.40 -15.84 -4.91
N ILE A 422 13.11 -15.14 -4.03
CA ILE A 422 14.34 -15.61 -3.38
C ILE A 422 14.30 -15.42 -1.85
N GLY A 423 13.10 -15.30 -1.25
CA GLY A 423 12.90 -15.14 0.19
C GLY A 423 12.60 -13.70 0.59
N ASN A 424 13.29 -12.73 0.05
CA ASN A 424 13.10 -11.30 0.34
C ASN A 424 12.99 -10.46 -0.94
N PRO A 425 12.22 -9.34 -0.91
CA PRO A 425 11.41 -8.84 0.22
C PRO A 425 10.16 -9.70 0.47
N LYS A 426 9.76 -9.79 1.74
CA LYS A 426 8.47 -10.40 2.14
C LYS A 426 7.30 -9.50 1.75
N LEU A 427 6.12 -10.11 1.58
CA LEU A 427 4.84 -9.40 1.40
C LEU A 427 4.87 -8.34 0.29
N SER A 428 5.60 -8.61 -0.79
CA SER A 428 5.74 -7.67 -1.91
C SER A 428 4.49 -7.59 -2.77
N PRO A 429 4.11 -6.41 -3.29
CA PRO A 429 3.06 -6.28 -4.31
C PRO A 429 3.40 -6.91 -5.65
N SER A 430 4.71 -7.11 -5.95
CA SER A 430 5.18 -7.57 -7.26
C SER A 430 4.64 -8.92 -7.70
N PRO A 431 4.49 -9.95 -6.85
CA PRO A 431 3.83 -11.19 -7.22
C PRO A 431 2.40 -11.00 -7.73
N TYR A 432 1.62 -10.15 -7.06
CA TYR A 432 0.25 -9.85 -7.48
C TYR A 432 0.21 -9.08 -8.80
N TRP A 433 1.13 -8.13 -9.02
CA TRP A 433 1.25 -7.45 -10.31
C TRP A 433 1.63 -8.43 -11.42
N GLY A 434 2.60 -9.31 -11.15
CA GLY A 434 2.98 -10.36 -12.10
C GLY A 434 1.79 -11.21 -12.50
N LEU A 435 1.08 -11.79 -11.55
CA LEU A 435 -0.12 -12.60 -11.78
C LEU A 435 -1.21 -11.84 -12.55
N CYS A 436 -1.46 -10.57 -12.20
CA CYS A 436 -2.40 -9.73 -12.93
C CYS A 436 -1.98 -9.48 -14.39
N MET A 437 -0.69 -9.40 -14.68
CA MET A 437 -0.17 -9.24 -16.04
C MET A 437 0.08 -10.58 -16.74
N GLY A 438 -0.35 -11.69 -16.17
CA GLY A 438 -0.19 -13.04 -16.73
C GLY A 438 1.23 -13.60 -16.60
N VAL A 439 2.00 -13.15 -15.61
CA VAL A 439 3.35 -13.64 -15.28
C VAL A 439 3.27 -14.55 -14.06
N PRO A 440 3.60 -15.84 -14.17
CA PRO A 440 3.59 -16.76 -13.04
C PRO A 440 4.67 -16.39 -12.02
N PHE A 441 4.42 -16.77 -10.76
CA PHE A 441 5.34 -16.53 -9.66
C PHE A 441 5.93 -17.83 -9.13
N ILE A 442 7.25 -17.89 -8.97
CA ILE A 442 7.93 -18.95 -8.22
C ILE A 442 8.08 -18.49 -6.79
N ASN A 443 7.31 -19.12 -5.89
CA ASN A 443 7.23 -18.78 -4.48
C ASN A 443 8.08 -19.75 -3.67
N ILE A 444 9.16 -19.24 -3.08
CA ILE A 444 10.06 -20.06 -2.28
C ILE A 444 9.39 -20.48 -0.97
N ILE A 445 9.48 -21.77 -0.62
CA ILE A 445 9.13 -22.32 0.68
C ILE A 445 10.40 -22.28 1.52
N GLU A 446 10.38 -21.50 2.60
CA GLU A 446 11.53 -21.27 3.48
C GLU A 446 11.53 -22.21 4.66
N ASP A 447 10.33 -22.58 5.13
CA ASP A 447 10.17 -23.44 6.28
C ASP A 447 8.89 -24.28 6.16
N TRP A 448 8.91 -25.49 6.72
CA TRP A 448 7.80 -26.45 6.73
C TRP A 448 7.96 -27.44 7.88
N ARG A 449 6.89 -28.09 8.26
CA ARG A 449 6.97 -29.18 9.23
C ARG A 449 7.57 -30.44 8.60
N ALA A 450 8.62 -30.96 9.20
CA ALA A 450 9.32 -32.16 8.68
C ALA A 450 8.46 -33.44 8.72
N ASP A 451 7.51 -33.52 9.65
CA ASP A 451 6.57 -34.65 9.78
C ASP A 451 5.34 -34.55 8.86
N ASP A 452 5.09 -33.36 8.28
CA ASP A 452 3.98 -33.12 7.35
C ASP A 452 4.38 -32.08 6.29
N PRO A 453 5.37 -32.42 5.45
CA PRO A 453 6.06 -31.45 4.60
C PRO A 453 5.23 -30.92 3.43
N ASP A 454 4.15 -31.60 3.06
CA ASP A 454 3.29 -31.22 1.94
C ASP A 454 2.05 -30.42 2.38
N ASN A 455 1.85 -30.29 3.68
CA ASN A 455 0.74 -29.51 4.22
C ASN A 455 1.06 -28.01 4.16
N ARG A 456 0.44 -27.36 3.20
CA ARG A 456 0.62 -25.92 2.94
C ARG A 456 0.24 -25.02 4.11
N GLN A 457 -0.56 -25.49 5.06
CA GLN A 457 -0.85 -24.75 6.31
C GLN A 457 0.41 -24.50 7.14
N HIS A 458 1.38 -25.41 7.02
CA HIS A 458 2.62 -25.39 7.79
C HIS A 458 3.80 -24.79 7.02
N TRP A 459 3.55 -24.29 5.80
CA TRP A 459 4.60 -23.64 5.03
C TRP A 459 4.76 -22.18 5.45
N ARG A 460 5.99 -21.75 5.53
CA ARG A 460 6.36 -20.36 5.52
C ARG A 460 7.01 -20.04 4.18
N THR A 461 6.47 -19.09 3.46
CA THR A 461 6.90 -18.76 2.11
C THR A 461 7.23 -17.27 2.00
N GLN A 462 7.86 -16.87 0.91
CA GLN A 462 8.10 -15.44 0.68
C GLN A 462 6.78 -14.65 0.59
N GLN A 463 5.74 -15.24 -0.02
CA GLN A 463 4.42 -14.61 -0.13
C GLN A 463 3.37 -15.58 0.44
N ASP A 464 3.16 -15.53 1.74
CA ASP A 464 2.36 -16.51 2.47
C ASP A 464 0.91 -16.58 2.02
N ALA A 465 0.29 -15.45 1.68
CA ALA A 465 -1.10 -15.45 1.21
C ALA A 465 -1.27 -16.19 -0.13
N LEU A 466 -0.21 -16.35 -0.93
CA LEU A 466 -0.24 -17.08 -2.19
C LEU A 466 0.03 -18.58 -2.04
N ARG A 467 0.38 -19.09 -0.86
CA ARG A 467 0.77 -20.52 -0.67
C ARG A 467 -0.32 -21.54 -1.04
N PHE A 468 -1.58 -21.10 -1.09
CA PHE A 468 -2.69 -21.95 -1.55
C PHE A 468 -3.02 -21.78 -3.04
N THR A 469 -2.42 -20.78 -3.72
CA THR A 469 -2.64 -20.57 -5.14
C THR A 469 -1.96 -21.70 -5.94
N PRO A 470 -2.69 -22.40 -6.83
CA PRO A 470 -2.14 -23.55 -7.55
C PRO A 470 -1.30 -23.14 -8.76
N GLU A 471 -0.53 -24.08 -9.27
CA GLU A 471 -0.01 -24.02 -10.63
C GLU A 471 -1.14 -23.92 -11.67
N PRO A 472 -0.93 -23.26 -12.78
CA PRO A 472 0.31 -22.66 -13.26
C PRO A 472 0.53 -21.20 -12.80
N TYR A 473 -0.27 -20.69 -11.88
CA TYR A 473 -0.15 -19.30 -11.40
C TYR A 473 1.02 -19.13 -10.42
N VAL A 474 1.14 -20.05 -9.44
CA VAL A 474 2.19 -20.02 -8.44
C VAL A 474 2.84 -21.41 -8.33
N TYR A 475 4.14 -21.45 -8.53
CA TYR A 475 4.98 -22.64 -8.35
C TYR A 475 5.66 -22.55 -6.98
N HIS A 476 5.41 -23.51 -6.11
CA HIS A 476 5.98 -23.55 -4.77
C HIS A 476 7.18 -24.47 -4.76
N VAL A 477 8.35 -23.97 -4.35
CA VAL A 477 9.62 -24.71 -4.37
C VAL A 477 10.35 -24.51 -3.06
N ARG A 478 10.85 -25.60 -2.45
CA ARG A 478 11.69 -25.53 -1.25
C ARG A 478 13.03 -24.88 -1.56
N HIS A 479 13.56 -24.15 -0.60
CA HIS A 479 14.76 -23.33 -0.80
C HIS A 479 16.02 -24.10 -1.24
N ASP A 480 16.07 -25.41 -0.99
CA ASP A 480 17.21 -26.31 -1.29
C ASP A 480 16.91 -27.31 -2.42
N ASP A 481 15.74 -27.24 -3.05
CA ASP A 481 15.30 -28.18 -4.08
C ASP A 481 15.68 -27.70 -5.50
N LEU A 482 16.86 -28.04 -5.95
CA LEU A 482 17.34 -27.74 -7.31
C LEU A 482 16.45 -28.34 -8.40
N ASP A 483 16.04 -29.59 -8.23
CA ASP A 483 15.24 -30.31 -9.25
C ASP A 483 13.84 -29.68 -9.33
N GLY A 484 13.22 -29.42 -8.19
CA GLY A 484 11.95 -28.70 -8.11
C GLY A 484 12.02 -27.30 -8.73
N LEU A 485 13.08 -26.54 -8.45
CA LEU A 485 13.29 -25.21 -9.03
C LEU A 485 13.47 -25.29 -10.55
N SER A 486 14.29 -26.23 -11.04
CA SER A 486 14.52 -26.44 -12.46
C SER A 486 13.23 -26.78 -13.21
N GLN A 487 12.43 -27.68 -12.66
CA GLN A 487 11.13 -28.07 -13.22
C GLN A 487 10.12 -26.91 -13.18
N ALA A 488 10.05 -26.18 -12.07
CA ALA A 488 9.17 -25.03 -11.93
C ALA A 488 9.53 -23.94 -12.95
N MET A 489 10.82 -23.61 -13.10
CA MET A 489 11.29 -22.63 -14.08
C MET A 489 10.98 -23.08 -15.52
N GLN A 490 11.24 -24.35 -15.85
CA GLN A 490 10.92 -24.90 -17.17
C GLN A 490 9.42 -24.82 -17.48
N ARG A 491 8.55 -25.21 -16.52
CA ARG A 491 7.09 -25.13 -16.69
C ARG A 491 6.62 -23.69 -16.80
N ALA A 492 7.09 -22.80 -15.94
CA ALA A 492 6.76 -21.37 -15.99
C ALA A 492 7.20 -20.69 -17.29
N ALA A 493 8.37 -21.09 -17.84
CA ALA A 493 8.87 -20.56 -19.11
C ALA A 493 8.05 -20.98 -20.33
N THR A 494 7.36 -22.13 -20.25
CA THR A 494 6.64 -22.75 -21.37
C THR A 494 5.11 -22.68 -21.25
N THR A 495 4.59 -22.40 -20.06
CA THR A 495 3.15 -22.32 -19.80
C THR A 495 2.71 -20.87 -19.77
N GLN A 496 1.86 -20.50 -20.70
CA GLN A 496 1.24 -19.18 -20.70
C GLN A 496 0.03 -19.16 -19.76
N ILE A 497 -0.07 -18.14 -18.92
CA ILE A 497 -1.23 -17.90 -18.07
C ILE A 497 -1.95 -16.63 -18.49
N GLY A 498 -3.27 -16.62 -18.32
CA GLY A 498 -4.07 -15.42 -18.44
C GLY A 498 -3.92 -14.51 -17.21
N ARG A 499 -4.59 -13.38 -17.23
CA ARG A 499 -4.69 -12.47 -16.09
C ARG A 499 -5.30 -13.18 -14.88
N PHE A 500 -4.63 -13.10 -13.74
CA PHE A 500 -5.11 -13.64 -12.48
C PHE A 500 -5.00 -12.60 -11.37
N ILE A 501 -6.13 -12.26 -10.76
CA ILE A 501 -6.20 -11.39 -9.59
C ILE A 501 -6.93 -12.19 -8.51
N PRO A 502 -6.26 -12.54 -7.40
CA PRO A 502 -6.93 -13.19 -6.28
C PRO A 502 -8.12 -12.36 -5.80
N ASP A 503 -9.23 -13.01 -5.49
CA ASP A 503 -10.48 -12.30 -5.13
C ASP A 503 -10.31 -11.35 -3.94
N TRP A 504 -9.45 -11.72 -2.99
CA TRP A 504 -9.15 -10.87 -1.83
C TRP A 504 -8.34 -9.61 -2.16
N MET A 505 -7.68 -9.54 -3.35
CA MET A 505 -6.93 -8.38 -3.83
C MET A 505 -7.71 -7.55 -4.85
N ARG A 506 -8.99 -7.86 -5.09
CA ARG A 506 -9.84 -7.06 -5.96
C ARG A 506 -10.25 -5.75 -5.27
N LYS A 507 -10.38 -4.71 -6.05
CA LYS A 507 -10.78 -3.37 -5.62
C LYS A 507 -12.12 -3.38 -4.89
N GLU A 508 -13.10 -4.06 -5.45
CA GLU A 508 -14.44 -4.17 -4.84
C GLU A 508 -14.36 -4.75 -3.41
N GLY A 509 -13.56 -5.80 -3.21
CA GLY A 509 -13.36 -6.40 -1.89
C GLY A 509 -12.69 -5.44 -0.91
N GLN A 510 -11.69 -4.67 -1.38
CA GLN A 510 -11.03 -3.66 -0.56
C GLN A 510 -11.98 -2.52 -0.17
N LEU A 511 -12.77 -2.00 -1.10
CA LEU A 511 -13.76 -0.95 -0.80
C LEU A 511 -14.75 -1.39 0.28
N LYS A 512 -15.27 -2.62 0.22
CA LYS A 512 -16.15 -3.18 1.26
C LYS A 512 -15.46 -3.24 2.64
N ARG A 513 -14.17 -3.55 2.69
CA ARG A 513 -13.42 -3.59 3.96
C ARG A 513 -13.15 -2.19 4.51
N ILE A 514 -12.88 -1.21 3.64
CA ILE A 514 -12.75 0.20 4.04
C ILE A 514 -14.10 0.74 4.52
N GLU A 515 -15.19 0.46 3.80
CA GLU A 515 -16.54 0.84 4.21
C GLU A 515 -16.87 0.25 5.60
N ARG A 516 -16.58 -1.03 5.83
CA ARG A 516 -16.73 -1.65 7.15
C ARG A 516 -15.91 -0.91 8.22
N LEU A 517 -14.65 -0.56 7.96
CA LEU A 517 -13.84 0.22 8.88
C LEU A 517 -14.51 1.55 9.26
N MET A 518 -15.16 2.19 8.31
CA MET A 518 -15.79 3.52 8.50
C MET A 518 -17.19 3.47 9.11
N GLU A 519 -17.93 2.37 8.91
CA GLU A 519 -19.34 2.26 9.31
C GLU A 519 -19.57 1.43 10.58
N THR A 520 -18.55 0.70 11.06
CA THR A 520 -18.66 -0.09 12.29
C THR A 520 -18.72 0.81 13.53
N ASP A 521 -19.61 0.51 14.47
CA ASP A 521 -19.62 1.13 15.80
C ASP A 521 -18.46 0.57 16.64
N TRP A 522 -17.27 1.14 16.44
CA TRP A 522 -16.06 0.72 17.12
C TRP A 522 -16.10 0.96 18.63
N TYR A 523 -16.92 1.88 19.12
CA TYR A 523 -17.15 2.04 20.55
C TYR A 523 -17.82 0.80 21.15
N ALA A 524 -18.89 0.31 20.50
CA ALA A 524 -19.56 -0.90 20.95
C ALA A 524 -18.66 -2.14 20.85
N GLU A 525 -17.85 -2.25 19.79
CA GLU A 525 -16.90 -3.37 19.66
C GLU A 525 -15.77 -3.29 20.70
N ALA A 526 -15.23 -2.11 20.98
CA ALA A 526 -14.21 -1.93 21.99
C ALA A 526 -14.74 -2.25 23.41
N ARG A 527 -15.97 -1.88 23.71
CA ARG A 527 -16.61 -2.22 24.99
C ARG A 527 -16.64 -3.73 25.23
N LYS A 528 -17.01 -4.52 24.22
CA LYS A 528 -17.01 -5.99 24.35
C LYS A 528 -15.62 -6.52 24.71
N VAL A 529 -14.59 -6.00 24.03
CA VAL A 529 -13.20 -6.42 24.28
C VAL A 529 -12.74 -6.02 25.69
N VAL A 530 -13.10 -4.81 26.14
CA VAL A 530 -12.72 -4.32 27.47
C VAL A 530 -13.44 -5.07 28.57
N GLU A 531 -14.74 -5.30 28.42
CA GLU A 531 -15.54 -6.06 29.37
C GLU A 531 -14.93 -7.46 29.55
N ASP A 532 -14.63 -8.18 28.46
CA ASP A 532 -14.01 -9.50 28.50
C ASP A 532 -12.63 -9.49 29.16
N LYS A 533 -11.74 -8.57 28.71
CA LYS A 533 -10.38 -8.47 29.27
C LYS A 533 -10.36 -7.99 30.70
N TYR A 534 -11.19 -7.00 31.05
CA TYR A 534 -11.23 -6.41 32.38
C TYR A 534 -11.79 -7.37 33.42
N GLU A 535 -12.85 -8.10 33.10
CA GLU A 535 -13.42 -9.12 33.97
C GLU A 535 -12.43 -10.24 34.28
N ASN A 536 -11.58 -10.58 33.32
CA ASN A 536 -10.61 -11.67 33.44
C ASN A 536 -9.25 -11.22 33.99
N ASP A 537 -8.85 -9.95 33.84
CA ASP A 537 -7.54 -9.46 34.27
C ASP A 537 -7.53 -7.95 34.56
N PRO A 538 -7.44 -7.52 35.85
CA PRO A 538 -7.44 -6.11 36.24
C PRO A 538 -6.35 -5.23 35.63
N LYS A 539 -5.27 -5.80 35.07
CA LYS A 539 -4.21 -5.02 34.41
C LYS A 539 -4.74 -4.18 33.24
N TRP A 540 -5.90 -4.54 32.69
CA TRP A 540 -6.54 -3.84 31.57
C TRP A 540 -7.41 -2.64 31.97
N GLN A 541 -7.37 -2.23 33.26
CA GLN A 541 -8.13 -1.06 33.77
C GLN A 541 -7.90 0.22 32.99
N HIS A 542 -6.71 0.38 32.39
CA HIS A 542 -6.40 1.56 31.56
C HIS A 542 -7.28 1.68 30.30
N LEU A 543 -7.92 0.60 29.86
CA LEU A 543 -8.88 0.61 28.75
C LEU A 543 -10.33 0.89 29.22
N ALA A 544 -10.59 0.87 30.53
CA ALA A 544 -11.93 1.04 31.08
C ALA A 544 -12.59 2.41 30.81
N PRO A 545 -11.87 3.55 30.72
CA PRO A 545 -12.48 4.82 30.40
C PRO A 545 -12.70 4.98 28.89
N LEU A 546 -13.44 4.03 28.30
CA LEU A 546 -14.02 4.22 26.99
C LEU A 546 -15.29 5.05 27.16
N HIS A 547 -15.16 6.34 27.40
CA HIS A 547 -16.33 7.22 27.43
C HIS A 547 -16.63 7.71 26.01
N ARG A 548 -17.84 7.41 25.54
CA ARG A 548 -18.49 8.24 24.53
C ARG A 548 -18.73 9.58 25.20
N GLY A 549 -17.91 10.57 24.90
CA GLY A 549 -18.24 11.91 25.32
C GLY A 549 -19.60 12.26 24.72
N ASP A 550 -20.62 12.29 25.54
CA ASP A 550 -21.89 12.91 25.19
C ASP A 550 -21.64 14.42 25.09
N HIS A 551 -21.26 14.87 23.87
CA HIS A 551 -21.12 16.28 23.52
C HIS A 551 -21.95 16.61 22.30
#